data_c2e0252a2a0ffb3276285a11f3801f84
#
_entry.id   c2e0252a2a0ffb3276285a11f3801f84
#
_cell.length_a   1.000
_cell.length_b   1.000
_cell.length_c   1.000
_cell.angle_alpha   90.00
_cell.angle_beta   90.00
_cell.angle_gamma   90.00
#
_symmetry.space_group_name_H-M   'P 1'
#
loop_
_entity.id
_entity.type
_entity.pdbx_description
1 polymer ?
#
loop_
_entity_poly.entity_id
_entity_poly.type
_entity_poly.pdbx_seq_one_letter_code
_entity_poly.pdbx_strand_id
1 'polypeptide(L)'
;EGPDELLNETQYTQIAILTESLAILEILKKNRINAEMSTGLSLGEYTALIEDGVISFDDGVKLVEKRGKIMQNLTPNGNWKMAAIMGLDEEQVEDICKKVKSGFVVPANYNTIGQIVISGEEKAILKAEELAKEAGAKKVSILKTSGPFHTSKLEKCSEALKEELQQININKQNSKVVKNIDGEMYKATDNIVDILSKHIMNPVRFTKCLQTMYNNGINTFIEIGPGKTLSGFVKRMKFEGPVKIMNISNCNELEKVIEELTELSNLN
;
A
#
# COMPACT_ATOMS: atom_id res chain seq x y z
N GLU A 1 -16.59 -10.76 7.30
CA GLU A 1 -16.32 -11.11 8.71
C GLU A 1 -15.74 -12.52 8.74
N GLY A 2 -14.66 -12.74 9.48
CA GLY A 2 -14.02 -14.03 9.67
C GLY A 2 -13.24 -14.07 10.97
N PRO A 3 -12.72 -15.24 11.37
CA PRO A 3 -11.89 -15.34 12.57
C PRO A 3 -10.66 -14.43 12.42
N ASP A 4 -10.41 -13.58 13.42
CA ASP A 4 -9.27 -12.65 13.42
C ASP A 4 -7.92 -13.36 13.19
N GLU A 5 -7.79 -14.58 13.71
CA GLU A 5 -6.59 -15.40 13.55
C GLU A 5 -6.28 -15.68 12.08
N LEU A 6 -7.30 -16.06 11.28
CA LEU A 6 -7.13 -16.30 9.85
C LEU A 6 -6.95 -14.99 9.05
N LEU A 7 -7.72 -13.95 9.40
CA LEU A 7 -7.59 -12.65 8.71
C LEU A 7 -6.24 -11.96 8.94
N ASN A 8 -5.48 -12.35 9.96
CA ASN A 8 -4.13 -11.87 10.20
C ASN A 8 -3.05 -12.63 9.39
N GLU A 9 -3.39 -13.76 8.76
CA GLU A 9 -2.49 -14.46 7.85
C GLU A 9 -2.50 -13.76 6.48
N THR A 10 -1.31 -13.40 5.96
CA THR A 10 -1.22 -12.59 4.73
C THR A 10 -1.91 -13.22 3.53
N GLN A 11 -1.97 -14.56 3.45
CA GLN A 11 -2.68 -15.26 2.37
C GLN A 11 -4.19 -15.00 2.37
N TYR A 12 -4.82 -14.77 3.52
CA TYR A 12 -6.25 -14.46 3.63
C TYR A 12 -6.50 -12.95 3.73
N THR A 13 -5.63 -12.22 4.41
CA THR A 13 -5.73 -10.76 4.52
C THR A 13 -5.83 -10.11 3.15
N GLN A 14 -4.95 -10.50 2.22
CA GLN A 14 -4.86 -9.84 0.93
C GLN A 14 -6.14 -10.00 0.10
N ILE A 15 -6.65 -11.22 0.00
CA ILE A 15 -7.86 -11.47 -0.78
C ILE A 15 -9.12 -10.88 -0.11
N ALA A 16 -9.17 -10.86 1.22
CA ALA A 16 -10.28 -10.27 1.96
C ALA A 16 -10.36 -8.74 1.72
N ILE A 17 -9.23 -8.03 1.85
CA ILE A 17 -9.16 -6.59 1.60
C ILE A 17 -9.50 -6.27 0.13
N LEU A 18 -8.96 -7.04 -0.82
CA LEU A 18 -9.29 -6.88 -2.23
C LEU A 18 -10.79 -7.00 -2.48
N THR A 19 -11.40 -8.06 -1.94
CA THR A 19 -12.84 -8.35 -2.14
C THR A 19 -13.71 -7.22 -1.60
N GLU A 20 -13.43 -6.74 -0.39
CA GLU A 20 -14.16 -5.60 0.20
C GLU A 20 -13.99 -4.34 -0.63
N SER A 21 -12.77 -4.01 -1.02
CA SER A 21 -12.48 -2.81 -1.81
C SER A 21 -13.15 -2.85 -3.19
N LEU A 22 -13.13 -3.99 -3.88
CA LEU A 22 -13.79 -4.14 -5.18
C LEU A 22 -15.32 -4.07 -5.06
N ALA A 23 -15.91 -4.62 -3.98
CA ALA A 23 -17.35 -4.50 -3.73
C ALA A 23 -17.77 -3.04 -3.52
N ILE A 24 -17.00 -2.27 -2.76
CA ILE A 24 -17.23 -0.82 -2.56
C ILE A 24 -17.10 -0.08 -3.90
N LEU A 25 -16.05 -0.34 -4.66
CA LEU A 25 -15.83 0.28 -5.97
C LEU A 25 -16.98 0.04 -6.95
N GLU A 26 -17.51 -1.18 -6.99
CA GLU A 26 -18.63 -1.52 -7.86
C GLU A 26 -19.88 -0.70 -7.52
N ILE A 27 -20.15 -0.45 -6.24
CA ILE A 27 -21.27 0.39 -5.80
C ILE A 27 -21.02 1.86 -6.16
N LEU A 28 -19.81 2.37 -5.97
CA LEU A 28 -19.45 3.74 -6.36
C LEU A 28 -19.62 3.94 -7.87
N LYS A 29 -19.14 3.00 -8.70
CA LYS A 29 -19.31 3.03 -10.17
C LYS A 29 -20.78 3.03 -10.59
N LYS A 30 -21.63 2.22 -9.95
CA LYS A 30 -23.09 2.21 -10.19
C LYS A 30 -23.74 3.57 -9.88
N ASN A 31 -23.21 4.31 -8.93
CA ASN A 31 -23.62 5.67 -8.60
C ASN A 31 -22.86 6.74 -9.41
N ARG A 32 -22.16 6.36 -10.49
CA ARG A 32 -21.40 7.24 -11.39
C ARG A 32 -20.27 8.01 -10.70
N ILE A 33 -19.79 7.51 -9.58
CA ILE A 33 -18.64 8.04 -8.87
C ILE A 33 -17.41 7.27 -9.35
N ASN A 34 -16.54 7.96 -10.08
CA ASN A 34 -15.33 7.39 -10.66
C ASN A 34 -14.10 8.16 -10.15
N ALA A 35 -13.00 7.45 -9.95
CA ALA A 35 -11.74 8.08 -9.59
C ALA A 35 -11.07 8.73 -10.81
N GLU A 36 -10.50 9.91 -10.64
CA GLU A 36 -9.62 10.53 -11.64
C GLU A 36 -8.22 9.94 -11.57
N MET A 37 -7.76 9.60 -10.36
CA MET A 37 -6.52 8.91 -10.09
C MET A 37 -6.74 7.92 -8.95
N SER A 38 -5.99 6.83 -8.98
CA SER A 38 -5.99 5.84 -7.90
C SER A 38 -4.59 5.42 -7.51
N THR A 39 -4.44 5.02 -6.26
CA THR A 39 -3.26 4.36 -5.71
C THR A 39 -3.70 3.48 -4.55
N GLY A 40 -2.83 2.60 -4.11
CA GLY A 40 -3.09 1.81 -2.92
C GLY A 40 -1.77 1.32 -2.33
N LEU A 41 -1.74 1.09 -1.04
CA LEU A 41 -0.52 0.65 -0.37
C LEU A 41 -0.32 -0.86 -0.60
N SER A 42 0.78 -1.24 -1.21
CA SER A 42 1.19 -2.63 -1.46
C SER A 42 0.11 -3.44 -2.20
N LEU A 43 -0.75 -4.16 -1.49
CA LEU A 43 -1.90 -4.86 -2.06
C LEU A 43 -2.86 -3.92 -2.79
N GLY A 44 -3.10 -2.74 -2.24
CA GLY A 44 -4.04 -1.77 -2.80
C GLY A 44 -3.68 -1.30 -4.22
N GLU A 45 -2.43 -1.41 -4.64
CA GLU A 45 -2.01 -1.14 -6.03
C GLU A 45 -2.69 -2.09 -7.02
N TYR A 46 -2.90 -3.35 -6.64
CA TYR A 46 -3.65 -4.32 -7.45
C TYR A 46 -5.12 -3.93 -7.57
N THR A 47 -5.74 -3.49 -6.47
CA THR A 47 -7.11 -2.96 -6.50
C THR A 47 -7.23 -1.78 -7.47
N ALA A 48 -6.27 -0.85 -7.43
CA ALA A 48 -6.22 0.30 -8.33
C ALA A 48 -6.05 -0.11 -9.79
N LEU A 49 -5.19 -1.09 -10.11
CA LEU A 49 -5.00 -1.61 -11.47
C LEU A 49 -6.22 -2.36 -12.00
N ILE A 50 -6.98 -3.04 -11.14
CA ILE A 50 -8.25 -3.67 -11.50
C ILE A 50 -9.32 -2.60 -11.74
N GLU A 51 -9.38 -1.59 -10.90
CA GLU A 51 -10.30 -0.46 -11.03
C GLU A 51 -10.13 0.25 -12.37
N ASP A 52 -8.88 0.50 -12.77
CA ASP A 52 -8.53 1.18 -14.02
C ASP A 52 -8.61 0.24 -15.27
N GLY A 53 -8.92 -1.05 -15.07
CA GLY A 53 -9.07 -2.03 -16.16
C GLY A 53 -7.75 -2.50 -16.77
N VAL A 54 -6.62 -2.21 -16.14
CA VAL A 54 -5.28 -2.72 -16.56
C VAL A 54 -5.19 -4.22 -16.34
N ILE A 55 -5.74 -4.71 -15.24
CA ILE A 55 -5.90 -6.14 -14.94
C ILE A 55 -7.40 -6.43 -14.88
N SER A 56 -7.85 -7.52 -15.51
CA SER A 56 -9.24 -7.92 -15.43
C SER A 56 -9.62 -8.30 -13.99
N PHE A 57 -10.91 -8.19 -13.64
CA PHE A 57 -11.40 -8.61 -12.33
C PHE A 57 -11.03 -10.07 -12.02
N ASP A 58 -11.29 -10.98 -12.96
CA ASP A 58 -11.05 -12.41 -12.77
C ASP A 58 -9.56 -12.76 -12.61
N ASP A 59 -8.70 -12.14 -13.42
CA ASP A 59 -7.25 -12.32 -13.31
C ASP A 59 -6.71 -11.69 -12.02
N GLY A 60 -7.19 -10.51 -11.67
CA GLY A 60 -6.76 -9.79 -10.47
C GLY A 60 -7.07 -10.53 -9.18
N VAL A 61 -8.28 -11.09 -9.06
CA VAL A 61 -8.69 -11.89 -7.88
C VAL A 61 -7.79 -13.13 -7.75
N LYS A 62 -7.59 -13.88 -8.84
CA LYS A 62 -6.72 -15.07 -8.84
C LYS A 62 -5.26 -14.72 -8.55
N LEU A 63 -4.78 -13.62 -9.12
CA LEU A 63 -3.41 -13.15 -8.91
C LEU A 63 -3.16 -12.75 -7.45
N VAL A 64 -4.08 -12.01 -6.84
CA VAL A 64 -3.93 -11.58 -5.43
C VAL A 64 -4.03 -12.76 -4.47
N GLU A 65 -4.89 -13.74 -4.74
CA GLU A 65 -4.91 -15.00 -3.97
C GLU A 65 -3.55 -15.70 -4.01
N LYS A 66 -2.97 -15.83 -5.22
CA LYS A 66 -1.63 -16.42 -5.41
C LYS A 66 -0.55 -15.59 -4.73
N ARG A 67 -0.60 -14.24 -4.86
CA ARG A 67 0.33 -13.34 -4.20
C ARG A 67 0.34 -13.54 -2.68
N GLY A 68 -0.83 -13.63 -2.06
CA GLY A 68 -0.95 -13.91 -0.62
C GLY A 68 -0.29 -15.25 -0.24
N LYS A 69 -0.56 -16.32 -1.00
CA LYS A 69 0.04 -17.65 -0.78
C LYS A 69 1.56 -17.63 -1.01
N ILE A 70 2.04 -16.97 -2.04
CA ILE A 70 3.47 -16.80 -2.33
C ILE A 70 4.16 -16.11 -1.15
N MET A 71 3.63 -15.00 -0.69
CA MET A 71 4.19 -14.26 0.44
C MET A 71 4.14 -15.05 1.76
N GLN A 72 3.09 -15.85 1.97
CA GLN A 72 2.96 -16.71 3.15
C GLN A 72 3.99 -17.85 3.14
N ASN A 73 4.17 -18.51 1.99
CA ASN A 73 4.87 -19.79 1.91
C ASN A 73 6.36 -19.65 1.51
N LEU A 74 6.71 -18.62 0.73
CA LEU A 74 8.08 -18.44 0.22
C LEU A 74 8.88 -17.36 0.98
N THR A 75 8.27 -16.69 1.96
CA THR A 75 9.01 -15.84 2.88
C THR A 75 10.09 -16.65 3.59
N PRO A 76 11.35 -16.20 3.59
CA PRO A 76 12.43 -16.96 4.20
C PRO A 76 12.21 -17.16 5.70
N ASN A 77 12.54 -18.34 6.20
CA ASN A 77 12.51 -18.62 7.61
C ASN A 77 13.43 -17.67 8.39
N GLY A 78 12.98 -17.21 9.56
CA GLY A 78 13.75 -16.30 10.41
C GLY A 78 12.85 -15.52 11.37
N ASN A 79 13.49 -14.88 12.33
CA ASN A 79 12.82 -13.98 13.26
C ASN A 79 12.73 -12.58 12.63
N TRP A 80 11.79 -12.44 11.70
CA TRP A 80 11.54 -11.18 11.01
C TRP A 80 10.55 -10.30 11.77
N LYS A 81 10.78 -9.00 11.76
CA LYS A 81 9.91 -7.99 12.35
C LYS A 81 9.81 -6.77 11.43
N MET A 82 8.74 -6.05 11.62
CA MET A 82 8.59 -4.70 11.07
C MET A 82 8.26 -3.73 12.21
N ALA A 83 8.73 -2.50 12.09
CA ALA A 83 8.45 -1.46 13.06
C ALA A 83 8.12 -0.13 12.37
N ALA A 84 7.06 0.53 12.82
CA ALA A 84 6.71 1.88 12.39
C ALA A 84 7.42 2.91 13.27
N ILE A 85 8.29 3.72 12.69
CA ILE A 85 8.97 4.84 13.33
C ILE A 85 8.20 6.11 13.01
N MET A 86 7.84 6.86 14.04
CA MET A 86 7.08 8.11 13.93
C MET A 86 7.89 9.30 14.47
N GLY A 87 7.84 10.40 13.71
CA GLY A 87 8.43 11.69 14.14
C GLY A 87 9.84 11.94 13.62
N LEU A 88 10.41 11.02 12.83
CA LEU A 88 11.67 11.21 12.10
C LEU A 88 11.40 11.33 10.60
N ASP A 89 12.28 12.00 9.87
CA ASP A 89 12.25 12.09 8.43
C ASP A 89 12.90 10.87 7.74
N GLU A 90 12.86 10.85 6.38
CA GLU A 90 13.36 9.74 5.59
C GLU A 90 14.86 9.54 5.78
N GLU A 91 15.66 10.62 5.73
CA GLU A 91 17.11 10.58 5.86
C GLU A 91 17.55 10.04 7.24
N GLN A 92 16.90 10.53 8.29
CA GLN A 92 17.15 10.06 9.66
C GLN A 92 16.90 8.55 9.81
N VAL A 93 15.79 8.04 9.28
CA VAL A 93 15.46 6.60 9.37
C VAL A 93 16.40 5.76 8.51
N GLU A 94 16.74 6.22 7.30
CA GLU A 94 17.73 5.54 6.45
C GLU A 94 19.09 5.44 7.12
N ASP A 95 19.54 6.52 7.77
CA ASP A 95 20.82 6.55 8.50
C ASP A 95 20.80 5.66 9.74
N ILE A 96 19.68 5.58 10.45
CA ILE A 96 19.51 4.62 11.54
C ILE A 96 19.69 3.19 11.02
N CYS A 97 19.01 2.83 9.93
CA CYS A 97 19.16 1.51 9.34
C CYS A 97 20.62 1.21 8.92
N LYS A 98 21.32 2.17 8.33
CA LYS A 98 22.75 2.03 7.95
C LYS A 98 23.69 1.85 9.16
N LYS A 99 23.37 2.48 10.29
CA LYS A 99 24.16 2.38 11.56
C LYS A 99 23.99 1.04 12.25
N VAL A 100 22.89 0.33 12.07
CA VAL A 100 22.67 -0.99 12.66
C VAL A 100 23.62 -2.01 12.05
N LYS A 101 24.42 -2.68 12.88
CA LYS A 101 25.39 -3.73 12.49
C LYS A 101 25.04 -5.11 13.05
N SER A 102 23.96 -5.21 13.83
CA SER A 102 23.52 -6.45 14.49
C SER A 102 22.72 -7.40 13.60
N GLY A 103 22.45 -7.01 12.35
CA GLY A 103 21.67 -7.81 11.39
C GLY A 103 21.11 -6.95 10.27
N PHE A 104 20.28 -7.57 9.44
CA PHE A 104 19.63 -6.91 8.31
C PHE A 104 18.44 -6.06 8.76
N VAL A 105 18.42 -4.79 8.39
CA VAL A 105 17.27 -3.89 8.54
C VAL A 105 17.31 -2.80 7.48
N VAL A 106 16.17 -2.50 6.87
CA VAL A 106 16.02 -1.46 5.84
C VAL A 106 14.64 -0.78 5.96
N PRO A 107 14.48 0.44 5.43
CA PRO A 107 13.17 1.02 5.23
C PRO A 107 12.35 0.17 4.24
N ALA A 108 11.10 -0.09 4.58
CA ALA A 108 10.16 -0.91 3.80
C ALA A 108 8.96 -0.10 3.29
N ASN A 109 8.45 0.86 4.08
CA ASN A 109 7.35 1.71 3.66
C ASN A 109 7.60 3.16 4.08
N TYR A 110 7.56 4.06 3.12
CA TYR A 110 7.49 5.50 3.35
C TYR A 110 6.01 5.89 3.29
N ASN A 111 5.33 5.79 4.43
CA ASN A 111 3.87 5.87 4.48
C ASN A 111 3.34 7.30 4.34
N THR A 112 3.93 8.23 5.09
CA THR A 112 3.57 9.66 5.10
C THR A 112 4.70 10.44 5.75
N ILE A 113 4.63 11.77 5.72
CA ILE A 113 5.59 12.65 6.39
C ILE A 113 5.73 12.25 7.86
N GLY A 114 6.94 11.90 8.26
CA GLY A 114 7.26 11.50 9.63
C GLY A 114 6.69 10.14 10.06
N GLN A 115 6.37 9.25 9.12
CA GLN A 115 6.05 7.85 9.44
C GLN A 115 6.63 6.89 8.41
N ILE A 116 7.65 6.16 8.82
CA ILE A 116 8.36 5.19 7.99
C ILE A 116 8.36 3.84 8.71
N VAL A 117 8.09 2.78 7.96
CA VAL A 117 8.19 1.40 8.45
C VAL A 117 9.52 0.82 8.03
N ILE A 118 10.24 0.25 8.99
CA ILE A 118 11.45 -0.53 8.76
C ILE A 118 11.14 -2.02 8.85
N SER A 119 11.89 -2.83 8.11
CA SER A 119 11.72 -4.28 8.05
C SER A 119 13.09 -4.96 8.15
N GLY A 120 13.19 -6.04 8.92
CA GLY A 120 14.45 -6.74 9.10
C GLY A 120 14.42 -7.83 10.15
N GLU A 121 15.60 -8.28 10.53
CA GLU A 121 15.81 -9.25 11.60
C GLU A 121 15.43 -8.64 12.96
N GLU A 122 14.82 -9.42 13.84
CA GLU A 122 14.34 -8.94 15.13
C GLU A 122 15.42 -8.19 15.93
N LYS A 123 16.65 -8.73 15.99
CA LYS A 123 17.76 -8.07 16.69
C LYS A 123 18.12 -6.71 16.08
N ALA A 124 18.05 -6.61 14.76
CA ALA A 124 18.35 -5.38 14.04
C ALA A 124 17.21 -4.35 14.22
N ILE A 125 15.96 -4.79 14.22
CA ILE A 125 14.78 -3.96 14.49
C ILE A 125 14.84 -3.38 15.92
N LEU A 126 15.16 -4.20 16.93
CA LEU A 126 15.29 -3.74 18.30
C LEU A 126 16.42 -2.69 18.45
N LYS A 127 17.56 -2.91 17.76
CA LYS A 127 18.65 -1.90 17.76
C LYS A 127 18.24 -0.63 17.02
N ALA A 128 17.54 -0.75 15.91
CA ALA A 128 17.01 0.41 15.19
C ALA A 128 15.98 1.20 16.04
N GLU A 129 15.16 0.51 16.84
CA GLU A 129 14.24 1.14 17.79
C GLU A 129 14.97 1.99 18.84
N GLU A 130 16.05 1.46 19.44
CA GLU A 130 16.89 2.21 20.38
C GLU A 130 17.44 3.49 19.72
N LEU A 131 18.09 3.34 18.56
CA LEU A 131 18.67 4.46 17.82
C LEU A 131 17.62 5.49 17.39
N ALA A 132 16.43 5.04 17.02
CA ALA A 132 15.33 5.92 16.66
C ALA A 132 14.86 6.75 17.88
N LYS A 133 14.75 6.13 19.05
CA LYS A 133 14.42 6.84 20.29
C LYS A 133 15.50 7.85 20.66
N GLU A 134 16.78 7.50 20.57
CA GLU A 134 17.90 8.42 20.77
C GLU A 134 17.89 9.61 19.79
N ALA A 135 17.45 9.37 18.53
CA ALA A 135 17.31 10.39 17.51
C ALA A 135 16.05 11.26 17.67
N GLY A 136 15.21 11.01 18.69
CA GLY A 136 14.03 11.80 18.98
C GLY A 136 12.74 11.32 18.32
N ALA A 137 12.65 10.05 17.92
CA ALA A 137 11.40 9.47 17.44
C ALA A 137 10.29 9.62 18.49
N LYS A 138 9.14 10.13 18.06
CA LYS A 138 7.97 10.32 18.95
C LYS A 138 7.38 8.99 19.41
N LYS A 139 7.45 7.97 18.55
CA LYS A 139 6.96 6.62 18.84
C LYS A 139 7.61 5.62 17.89
N VAL A 140 7.92 4.44 18.42
CA VAL A 140 8.23 3.25 17.60
C VAL A 140 7.24 2.16 17.98
N SER A 141 6.63 1.53 16.99
CA SER A 141 5.63 0.47 17.20
C SER A 141 6.01 -0.76 16.40
N ILE A 142 6.25 -1.87 17.08
CA ILE A 142 6.44 -3.17 16.44
C ILE A 142 5.10 -3.61 15.84
N LEU A 143 5.12 -4.02 14.57
CA LEU A 143 3.92 -4.43 13.84
C LEU A 143 3.68 -5.95 14.02
N LYS A 144 2.42 -6.36 13.93
CA LYS A 144 2.01 -7.77 13.95
C LYS A 144 2.21 -8.41 12.57
N THR A 145 3.43 -8.38 12.05
CA THR A 145 3.79 -8.97 10.75
C THR A 145 4.93 -9.95 10.94
N SER A 146 4.94 -11.03 10.17
CA SER A 146 5.86 -12.16 10.33
C SER A 146 6.86 -12.31 9.18
N GLY A 147 6.99 -11.31 8.31
CA GLY A 147 7.89 -11.41 7.15
C GLY A 147 8.70 -10.14 6.91
N PRO A 148 9.84 -10.26 6.20
CA PRO A 148 10.67 -9.12 5.80
C PRO A 148 10.09 -8.44 4.55
N PHE A 149 8.80 -8.03 4.63
CA PHE A 149 8.07 -7.50 3.49
C PHE A 149 8.71 -6.23 2.94
N HIS A 150 8.65 -6.08 1.62
CA HIS A 150 9.24 -4.96 0.88
C HIS A 150 10.74 -4.81 1.04
N THR A 151 11.44 -5.96 1.15
CA THR A 151 12.90 -6.01 1.21
C THR A 151 13.47 -7.02 0.21
N SER A 152 14.76 -6.92 -0.10
CA SER A 152 15.47 -7.86 -0.98
C SER A 152 15.41 -9.32 -0.50
N LYS A 153 15.00 -9.59 0.74
CA LYS A 153 14.81 -10.95 1.27
C LYS A 153 13.63 -11.68 0.62
N LEU A 154 12.75 -10.98 -0.10
CA LEU A 154 11.62 -11.56 -0.83
C LEU A 154 11.92 -11.87 -2.31
N GLU A 155 13.18 -12.05 -2.69
CA GLU A 155 13.58 -12.36 -4.08
C GLU A 155 12.82 -13.57 -4.64
N LYS A 156 12.75 -14.69 -3.91
CA LYS A 156 11.97 -15.87 -4.32
C LYS A 156 10.48 -15.59 -4.48
N CYS A 157 9.92 -14.73 -3.64
CA CYS A 157 8.53 -14.30 -3.79
C CYS A 157 8.35 -13.45 -5.06
N SER A 158 9.32 -12.59 -5.38
CA SER A 158 9.34 -11.77 -6.59
C SER A 158 9.38 -12.63 -7.86
N GLU A 159 10.25 -13.65 -7.89
CA GLU A 159 10.37 -14.59 -9.01
C GLU A 159 9.06 -15.37 -9.23
N ALA A 160 8.51 -15.97 -8.17
CA ALA A 160 7.25 -16.72 -8.25
C ALA A 160 6.07 -15.82 -8.65
N LEU A 161 6.01 -14.59 -8.14
CA LEU A 161 4.98 -13.63 -8.52
C LEU A 161 5.12 -13.21 -9.99
N LYS A 162 6.35 -13.08 -10.49
CA LYS A 162 6.60 -12.78 -11.91
C LYS A 162 6.05 -13.87 -12.83
N GLU A 163 6.23 -15.14 -12.48
CA GLU A 163 5.68 -16.27 -13.23
C GLU A 163 4.14 -16.18 -13.30
N GLU A 164 3.48 -15.86 -12.20
CA GLU A 164 2.02 -15.71 -12.16
C GLU A 164 1.54 -14.50 -12.97
N LEU A 165 2.25 -13.38 -12.89
CA LEU A 165 1.96 -12.18 -13.67
C LEU A 165 2.10 -12.40 -15.19
N GLN A 166 2.97 -13.30 -15.62
CA GLN A 166 3.13 -13.66 -17.03
C GLN A 166 1.98 -14.52 -17.58
N GLN A 167 1.14 -15.09 -16.72
CA GLN A 167 0.00 -15.94 -17.11
C GLN A 167 -1.29 -15.15 -17.33
N ILE A 168 -1.33 -13.87 -16.95
CA ILE A 168 -2.53 -13.03 -17.08
C ILE A 168 -2.39 -12.04 -18.24
N ASN A 169 -3.53 -11.60 -18.76
CA ASN A 169 -3.57 -10.53 -19.74
C ASN A 169 -3.49 -9.17 -19.03
N ILE A 170 -2.50 -8.38 -19.43
CA ILE A 170 -2.33 -7.01 -18.93
C ILE A 170 -2.62 -6.05 -20.08
N ASN A 171 -3.65 -5.22 -19.89
CA ASN A 171 -4.01 -4.21 -20.87
C ASN A 171 -3.02 -3.05 -20.81
N LYS A 172 -2.47 -2.70 -21.97
CA LYS A 172 -1.58 -1.52 -22.11
C LYS A 172 -2.43 -0.30 -22.42
N GLN A 173 -2.56 0.55 -21.44
CA GLN A 173 -3.22 1.85 -21.59
C GLN A 173 -2.53 2.88 -20.71
N ASN A 174 -2.80 4.17 -20.95
CA ASN A 174 -2.36 5.22 -20.04
C ASN A 174 -3.18 5.11 -18.75
N SER A 175 -2.59 4.52 -17.75
CA SER A 175 -3.22 4.29 -16.48
C SER A 175 -3.22 5.55 -15.61
N LYS A 176 -4.29 5.72 -14.87
CA LYS A 176 -4.42 6.76 -13.83
C LYS A 176 -3.90 6.29 -12.46
N VAL A 177 -3.28 5.13 -12.43
CA VAL A 177 -2.74 4.53 -11.21
C VAL A 177 -1.34 5.06 -10.93
N VAL A 178 -1.08 5.39 -9.65
CA VAL A 178 0.26 5.78 -9.17
C VAL A 178 0.94 4.58 -8.53
N LYS A 179 2.15 4.27 -9.02
CA LYS A 179 2.96 3.10 -8.61
C LYS A 179 3.60 3.30 -7.24
N ASN A 180 3.63 2.26 -6.45
CA ASN A 180 4.29 2.29 -5.13
C ASN A 180 5.82 2.31 -5.20
N ILE A 181 6.42 1.73 -6.23
CA ILE A 181 7.86 1.55 -6.31
C ILE A 181 8.63 2.87 -6.46
N ASP A 182 8.05 3.86 -7.13
CA ASP A 182 8.68 5.15 -7.41
C ASP A 182 7.78 6.37 -7.10
N GLY A 183 6.46 6.17 -6.95
CA GLY A 183 5.48 7.22 -6.74
C GLY A 183 5.06 7.93 -8.02
N GLU A 184 5.38 7.41 -9.21
CA GLU A 184 4.96 7.95 -10.50
C GLU A 184 3.72 7.24 -11.05
N MET A 185 3.00 7.87 -11.97
CA MET A 185 1.92 7.24 -12.70
C MET A 185 2.44 6.13 -13.62
N TYR A 186 1.66 5.08 -13.82
CA TYR A 186 1.93 4.08 -14.84
C TYR A 186 1.88 4.71 -16.24
N LYS A 187 2.85 4.37 -17.07
CA LYS A 187 3.00 4.84 -18.46
C LYS A 187 2.71 3.68 -19.42
N ALA A 188 2.27 3.99 -20.63
CA ALA A 188 2.03 2.97 -21.67
C ALA A 188 3.28 2.14 -22.02
N THR A 189 4.47 2.65 -21.72
CA THR A 189 5.77 1.99 -21.95
C THR A 189 6.22 1.12 -20.78
N ASP A 190 5.54 1.16 -19.64
CA ASP A 190 5.93 0.42 -18.45
C ASP A 190 5.70 -1.08 -18.64
N ASN A 191 6.64 -1.87 -18.18
CA ASN A 191 6.48 -3.32 -18.03
C ASN A 191 5.86 -3.62 -16.66
N ILE A 192 4.53 -3.76 -16.61
CA ILE A 192 3.77 -3.96 -15.39
C ILE A 192 4.18 -5.24 -14.67
N VAL A 193 4.49 -6.31 -15.41
CA VAL A 193 4.99 -7.58 -14.84
C VAL A 193 6.27 -7.35 -14.04
N ASP A 194 7.23 -6.64 -14.62
CA ASP A 194 8.50 -6.35 -13.94
C ASP A 194 8.32 -5.38 -12.78
N ILE A 195 7.43 -4.40 -12.89
CA ILE A 195 7.18 -3.42 -11.83
C ILE A 195 6.55 -4.11 -10.62
N LEU A 196 5.44 -4.85 -10.81
CA LEU A 196 4.73 -5.50 -9.72
C LEU A 196 5.55 -6.62 -9.08
N SER A 197 6.29 -7.40 -9.87
CA SER A 197 7.17 -8.45 -9.32
C SER A 197 8.31 -7.86 -8.50
N LYS A 198 8.93 -6.77 -8.96
CA LYS A 198 9.99 -6.08 -8.22
C LYS A 198 9.46 -5.33 -6.99
N HIS A 199 8.24 -4.81 -7.05
CA HIS A 199 7.67 -4.05 -5.95
C HIS A 199 7.58 -4.85 -4.65
N ILE A 200 7.31 -6.16 -4.71
CA ILE A 200 7.20 -7.02 -3.52
C ILE A 200 8.48 -7.05 -2.68
N MET A 201 9.63 -6.80 -3.30
CA MET A 201 10.95 -6.79 -2.68
C MET A 201 11.60 -5.40 -2.58
N ASN A 202 10.85 -4.35 -2.92
CA ASN A 202 11.29 -2.96 -2.87
C ASN A 202 10.37 -2.12 -1.98
N PRO A 203 10.86 -1.00 -1.42
CA PRO A 203 10.08 -0.14 -0.56
C PRO A 203 8.83 0.42 -1.23
N VAL A 204 7.76 0.54 -0.45
CA VAL A 204 6.54 1.30 -0.82
C VAL A 204 6.78 2.78 -0.61
N ARG A 205 6.68 3.57 -1.67
CA ARG A 205 6.87 5.04 -1.66
C ARG A 205 5.54 5.79 -1.58
N PHE A 206 4.71 5.46 -0.58
CA PHE A 206 3.34 5.97 -0.50
C PHE A 206 3.27 7.50 -0.31
N THR A 207 4.20 8.08 0.43
CA THR A 207 4.35 9.54 0.54
C THR A 207 4.46 10.20 -0.84
N LYS A 208 5.27 9.61 -1.75
CA LYS A 208 5.40 10.10 -3.12
C LYS A 208 4.13 9.89 -3.93
N CYS A 209 3.43 8.76 -3.75
CA CYS A 209 2.16 8.51 -4.42
C CYS A 209 1.15 9.63 -4.09
N LEU A 210 0.97 9.93 -2.80
CA LEU A 210 0.07 11.00 -2.36
C LEU A 210 0.47 12.37 -2.91
N GLN A 211 1.78 12.67 -2.93
CA GLN A 211 2.28 13.93 -3.49
C GLN A 211 2.04 14.02 -4.99
N THR A 212 2.25 12.93 -5.74
CA THR A 212 1.97 12.87 -7.17
C THR A 212 0.49 13.10 -7.47
N MET A 213 -0.41 12.48 -6.72
CA MET A 213 -1.85 12.72 -6.87
C MET A 213 -2.19 14.19 -6.64
N TYR A 214 -1.71 14.77 -5.52
CA TYR A 214 -1.95 16.18 -5.21
C TYR A 214 -1.39 17.13 -6.29
N ASN A 215 -0.19 16.89 -6.79
CA ASN A 215 0.44 17.68 -7.85
C ASN A 215 -0.30 17.60 -9.19
N ASN A 216 -1.10 16.55 -9.39
CA ASN A 216 -2.00 16.40 -10.55
C ASN A 216 -3.42 16.94 -10.30
N GLY A 217 -3.61 17.74 -9.24
CA GLY A 217 -4.86 18.44 -8.98
C GLY A 217 -5.85 17.69 -8.10
N ILE A 218 -5.50 16.49 -7.60
CA ILE A 218 -6.40 15.74 -6.71
C ILE A 218 -6.45 16.41 -5.34
N ASN A 219 -7.62 16.87 -4.97
CA ASN A 219 -7.90 17.50 -3.68
C ASN A 219 -8.95 16.77 -2.83
N THR A 220 -9.55 15.71 -3.37
CA THR A 220 -10.49 14.85 -2.66
C THR A 220 -9.97 13.43 -2.66
N PHE A 221 -9.69 12.89 -1.47
CA PHE A 221 -9.17 11.54 -1.26
C PHE A 221 -10.24 10.68 -0.59
N ILE A 222 -10.52 9.52 -1.17
CA ILE A 222 -11.48 8.56 -0.63
C ILE A 222 -10.74 7.25 -0.39
N GLU A 223 -10.57 6.87 0.87
CA GLU A 223 -10.08 5.55 1.25
C GLU A 223 -11.21 4.55 1.22
N ILE A 224 -11.02 3.44 0.52
CA ILE A 224 -11.96 2.33 0.47
C ILE A 224 -11.35 1.06 1.06
N GLY A 225 -12.12 0.31 1.84
CA GLY A 225 -11.68 -0.90 2.52
C GLY A 225 -11.59 -0.76 4.03
N PRO A 226 -11.05 -1.76 4.75
CA PRO A 226 -11.15 -1.82 6.21
C PRO A 226 -10.28 -0.75 6.88
N GLY A 227 -10.86 -0.02 7.80
CA GLY A 227 -10.17 0.97 8.65
C GLY A 227 -10.00 2.34 8.04
N LYS A 228 -9.05 3.12 8.58
CA LYS A 228 -8.81 4.55 8.25
C LYS A 228 -7.33 4.88 8.20
N THR A 229 -6.52 3.92 7.82
CA THR A 229 -5.05 4.03 7.88
C THR A 229 -4.52 5.00 6.83
N LEU A 230 -4.99 4.86 5.58
CA LEU A 230 -4.53 5.70 4.47
C LEU A 230 -5.07 7.13 4.61
N SER A 231 -6.30 7.29 5.05
CA SER A 231 -6.86 8.60 5.44
C SER A 231 -6.00 9.30 6.50
N GLY A 232 -5.49 8.54 7.47
CA GLY A 232 -4.53 9.02 8.46
C GLY A 232 -3.20 9.46 7.84
N PHE A 233 -2.76 8.82 6.76
CA PHE A 233 -1.55 9.23 6.03
C PHE A 233 -1.78 10.52 5.26
N VAL A 234 -2.88 10.63 4.53
CA VAL A 234 -3.25 11.86 3.80
C VAL A 234 -3.33 13.06 4.75
N LYS A 235 -3.94 12.90 5.95
CA LYS A 235 -4.01 13.96 6.98
C LYS A 235 -2.65 14.49 7.44
N ARG A 236 -1.59 13.67 7.36
CA ARG A 236 -0.24 14.06 7.77
C ARG A 236 0.58 14.67 6.65
N MET A 237 0.12 14.54 5.41
CA MET A 237 0.75 15.26 4.29
C MET A 237 0.59 16.77 4.49
N LYS A 238 1.64 17.51 4.17
CA LYS A 238 1.65 18.98 4.25
C LYS A 238 1.37 19.57 2.88
N PHE A 239 0.15 19.33 2.38
CA PHE A 239 -0.29 19.96 1.13
C PHE A 239 -0.48 21.47 1.32
N GLU A 240 -0.20 22.25 0.27
CA GLU A 240 -0.30 23.72 0.33
C GLU A 240 -1.76 24.21 0.41
N GLY A 241 -2.69 23.44 -0.17
CA GLY A 241 -4.11 23.76 -0.21
C GLY A 241 -4.99 22.80 0.60
N PRO A 242 -6.27 23.13 0.77
CA PRO A 242 -7.21 22.27 1.47
C PRO A 242 -7.45 20.97 0.70
N VAL A 243 -7.51 19.87 1.42
CA VAL A 243 -7.90 18.56 0.89
C VAL A 243 -9.08 18.00 1.66
N LYS A 244 -10.02 17.40 0.92
CA LYS A 244 -11.13 16.64 1.48
C LYS A 244 -10.70 15.18 1.63
N ILE A 245 -11.00 14.60 2.78
CA ILE A 245 -10.64 13.21 3.08
C ILE A 245 -11.88 12.48 3.54
N MET A 246 -12.24 11.46 2.82
CA MET A 246 -13.37 10.58 3.09
C MET A 246 -12.89 9.14 3.24
N ASN A 247 -13.70 8.31 3.86
CA ASN A 247 -13.36 6.90 4.09
C ASN A 247 -14.63 6.06 4.03
N ILE A 248 -14.51 4.87 3.46
CA ILE A 248 -15.60 3.89 3.32
C ILE A 248 -15.09 2.55 3.83
N SER A 249 -15.49 2.18 5.04
CA SER A 249 -15.20 0.89 5.66
C SER A 249 -16.45 0.12 6.10
N ASN A 250 -17.63 0.67 5.81
CA ASN A 250 -18.92 0.06 6.11
C ASN A 250 -20.05 0.72 5.29
N CYS A 251 -21.23 0.11 5.28
CA CYS A 251 -22.37 0.58 4.50
C CYS A 251 -22.81 2.02 4.85
N ASN A 252 -22.80 2.40 6.13
CA ASN A 252 -23.22 3.74 6.54
C ASN A 252 -22.26 4.83 6.02
N GLU A 253 -20.95 4.54 6.00
CA GLU A 253 -19.96 5.46 5.42
C GLU A 253 -20.08 5.52 3.90
N LEU A 254 -20.40 4.40 3.23
CA LEU A 254 -20.64 4.34 1.80
C LEU A 254 -21.86 5.20 1.40
N GLU A 255 -22.97 5.07 2.09
CA GLU A 255 -24.18 5.87 1.85
C GLU A 255 -23.89 7.38 1.97
N LYS A 256 -23.22 7.78 3.07
CA LYS A 256 -22.84 9.18 3.29
C LYS A 256 -21.93 9.75 2.20
N VAL A 257 -20.96 8.97 1.75
CA VAL A 257 -20.05 9.41 0.68
C VAL A 257 -20.77 9.55 -0.63
N ILE A 258 -21.70 8.64 -0.96
CA ILE A 258 -22.53 8.72 -2.18
C ILE A 258 -23.41 9.97 -2.13
N GLU A 259 -24.12 10.21 -1.03
CA GLU A 259 -24.96 11.40 -0.86
C GLU A 259 -24.13 12.68 -1.05
N GLU A 260 -23.02 12.82 -0.34
CA GLU A 260 -22.18 14.02 -0.36
C GLU A 260 -21.59 14.30 -1.75
N LEU A 261 -21.14 13.27 -2.48
CA LEU A 261 -20.58 13.44 -3.82
C LEU A 261 -21.66 13.69 -4.89
N THR A 262 -22.84 13.12 -4.71
CA THR A 262 -23.98 13.36 -5.62
C THR A 262 -24.51 14.78 -5.48
N GLU A 263 -24.61 15.32 -4.26
CA GLU A 263 -24.97 16.70 -4.01
C GLU A 263 -24.00 17.68 -4.65
N LEU A 264 -22.67 17.43 -4.52
CA LEU A 264 -21.64 18.26 -5.15
C LEU A 264 -21.74 18.26 -6.69
N SER A 265 -22.08 17.12 -7.30
CA SER A 265 -22.25 17.03 -8.76
C SER A 265 -23.49 17.75 -9.28
N ASN A 266 -24.51 17.93 -8.45
CA ASN A 266 -25.74 18.66 -8.81
C ASN A 266 -25.61 20.19 -8.66
N LEU A 267 -24.55 20.66 -7.98
CA LEU A 267 -24.27 22.08 -7.77
C LEU A 267 -23.32 22.70 -8.82
N ASN A 268 -22.69 21.86 -9.64
CA ASN A 268 -21.80 22.25 -10.76
C ASN A 268 -22.48 22.04 -12.12
#